data_0d036088fb6f81fd128320603342aedf
#
_entry.id   0d036088fb6f81fd128320603342aedf
#
_cell.length_a   1.000
_cell.length_b   1.000
_cell.length_c   1.000
_cell.angle_alpha   90.00
_cell.angle_beta   90.00
_cell.angle_gamma   90.00
#
_symmetry.space_group_name_H-M   'P 1'
#
loop_
_entity.id
_entity.type
_entity.pdbx_description
1 polymer ?
#
loop_
_entity_poly.entity_id
_entity_poly.type
_entity_poly.pdbx_seq_one_letter_code
_entity_poly.pdbx_strand_id
1 'polypeptide(L)'
;MSALLVTLLLASVDPALEQALQRAVQRTPAKVELRAWEAPRRCKGTFVPAPFENSGRVAVRVRGKSCDAWGWAEVRVIVPVATLSRDVKANESMDGAWTLDEIEARGAVVQNVPAGAAATRALRRGARVNAADYRTGPKPGTPITVRVMLGALSLEQSGTVSPCGNEAVCATLPSGKRVAGVFSEGVLVVSERQP
;
A
#
# COMPACT_ATOMS: atom_id res chain seq x y z
N MET A 1 -14.11 -22.42 49.26
CA MET A 1 -13.99 -21.56 48.04
C MET A 1 -12.65 -21.85 47.40
N SER A 2 -12.61 -22.73 46.40
CA SER A 2 -11.36 -23.12 45.71
C SER A 2 -11.19 -22.22 44.48
N ALA A 3 -10.14 -21.38 44.52
CA ALA A 3 -9.73 -20.57 43.39
C ALA A 3 -9.04 -21.49 42.36
N LEU A 4 -9.66 -21.72 41.23
CA LEU A 4 -9.04 -22.34 40.08
C LEU A 4 -8.02 -21.34 39.48
N LEU A 5 -6.74 -21.58 39.76
CA LEU A 5 -5.65 -20.95 39.01
C LEU A 5 -5.66 -21.48 37.58
N VAL A 6 -6.20 -20.71 36.67
CA VAL A 6 -6.02 -20.96 35.22
C VAL A 6 -4.61 -20.50 34.87
N THR A 7 -3.68 -21.46 34.87
CA THR A 7 -2.32 -21.25 34.35
C THR A 7 -2.42 -21.16 32.83
N LEU A 8 -2.42 -19.95 32.27
CA LEU A 8 -2.21 -19.74 30.82
C LEU A 8 -0.79 -20.25 30.53
N LEU A 9 -0.69 -21.46 29.99
CA LEU A 9 0.48 -21.96 29.29
C LEU A 9 0.65 -21.07 28.05
N LEU A 10 1.51 -20.06 28.15
CA LEU A 10 2.13 -19.41 27.00
C LEU A 10 2.93 -20.52 26.29
N ALA A 11 2.33 -21.17 25.31
CA ALA A 11 3.03 -22.06 24.42
C ALA A 11 4.20 -21.26 23.84
N SER A 12 5.43 -21.69 24.12
CA SER A 12 6.64 -21.07 23.54
C SER A 12 6.48 -21.11 22.02
N VAL A 13 6.28 -19.96 21.43
CA VAL A 13 6.15 -19.81 19.98
C VAL A 13 7.46 -20.24 19.36
N ASP A 14 7.40 -21.12 18.36
CA ASP A 14 8.60 -21.59 17.65
C ASP A 14 9.18 -20.42 16.83
N PRO A 15 10.38 -19.92 17.14
CA PRO A 15 10.98 -18.78 16.47
C PRO A 15 11.21 -19.04 14.97
N ALA A 16 11.36 -20.29 14.57
CA ALA A 16 11.49 -20.66 13.16
C ALA A 16 10.18 -20.46 12.39
N LEU A 17 9.03 -20.67 13.04
CA LEU A 17 7.72 -20.39 12.46
C LEU A 17 7.50 -18.88 12.31
N GLU A 18 7.81 -18.07 13.32
CA GLU A 18 7.71 -16.61 13.22
C GLU A 18 8.58 -16.06 12.10
N GLN A 19 9.81 -16.51 11.99
CA GLN A 19 10.72 -16.10 10.92
C GLN A 19 10.21 -16.52 9.53
N ALA A 20 9.60 -17.71 9.42
CA ALA A 20 8.99 -18.15 8.16
C ALA A 20 7.79 -17.30 7.78
N LEU A 21 6.91 -16.95 8.72
CA LEU A 21 5.77 -16.07 8.51
C LEU A 21 6.22 -14.65 8.12
N GLN A 22 7.25 -14.09 8.78
CA GLN A 22 7.80 -12.78 8.44
C GLN A 22 8.36 -12.74 7.01
N ARG A 23 8.92 -13.84 6.50
CA ARG A 23 9.38 -13.93 5.10
C ARG A 23 8.25 -14.14 4.09
N ALA A 24 7.13 -14.71 4.51
CA ALA A 24 6.00 -15.02 3.62
C ALA A 24 5.02 -13.86 3.44
N VAL A 25 5.05 -12.83 4.32
CA VAL A 25 4.23 -11.65 4.17
C VAL A 25 4.63 -10.85 2.93
N GLN A 26 3.65 -10.53 2.07
CA GLN A 26 3.90 -9.84 0.79
C GLN A 26 3.91 -8.30 0.91
N ARG A 27 3.67 -7.77 2.11
CA ARG A 27 3.74 -6.33 2.39
C ARG A 27 5.09 -5.93 2.97
N THR A 28 5.64 -4.84 2.46
CA THR A 28 6.90 -4.29 2.96
C THR A 28 6.76 -2.76 3.06
N PRO A 29 7.07 -2.14 4.23
CA PRO A 29 7.42 -2.81 5.48
C PRO A 29 6.19 -3.38 6.20
N ALA A 30 6.34 -4.52 6.85
CA ALA A 30 5.34 -5.11 7.72
C ALA A 30 6.00 -5.88 8.87
N LYS A 31 5.34 -5.89 10.04
CA LYS A 31 5.68 -6.74 11.18
C LYS A 31 4.60 -7.80 11.34
N VAL A 32 5.00 -9.07 11.49
CA VAL A 32 4.10 -10.19 11.71
C VAL A 32 4.18 -10.63 13.16
N GLU A 33 3.04 -10.71 13.84
CA GLU A 33 2.91 -11.25 15.18
C GLU A 33 2.08 -12.54 15.11
N LEU A 34 2.63 -13.66 15.58
CA LEU A 34 1.90 -14.91 15.72
C LEU A 34 1.00 -14.86 16.95
N ARG A 35 -0.31 -15.08 16.78
CA ARG A 35 -1.32 -15.08 17.83
C ARG A 35 -1.63 -16.49 18.31
N ALA A 36 -1.78 -17.43 17.38
CA ALA A 36 -2.04 -18.82 17.67
C ALA A 36 -1.43 -19.72 16.59
N TRP A 37 -1.09 -20.94 16.97
CA TRP A 37 -0.60 -21.97 16.08
C TRP A 37 -1.31 -23.29 16.32
N GLU A 38 -2.01 -23.78 15.31
CA GLU A 38 -2.59 -25.12 15.27
C GLU A 38 -1.64 -26.05 14.53
N ALA A 39 -0.73 -26.69 15.27
CA ALA A 39 0.25 -27.58 14.70
C ALA A 39 -0.38 -28.86 14.13
N PRO A 40 0.14 -29.38 13.01
CA PRO A 40 -0.30 -30.68 12.51
C PRO A 40 0.12 -31.79 13.49
N ARG A 41 -0.77 -32.76 13.69
CA ARG A 41 -0.46 -33.88 14.59
C ARG A 41 0.71 -34.70 14.02
N ARG A 42 1.72 -34.98 14.87
CA ARG A 42 2.84 -35.89 14.58
C ARG A 42 3.74 -35.49 13.40
N CYS A 43 3.78 -34.24 12.98
CA CYS A 43 4.71 -33.74 11.98
C CYS A 43 5.56 -32.61 12.55
N LYS A 44 6.88 -32.80 12.54
CA LYS A 44 7.87 -31.77 12.89
C LYS A 44 8.79 -31.56 11.71
N GLY A 45 9.13 -30.32 11.39
CA GLY A 45 9.99 -30.03 10.24
C GLY A 45 10.06 -28.52 9.90
N THR A 46 10.34 -28.24 8.65
CA THR A 46 10.44 -26.89 8.13
C THR A 46 9.06 -26.29 7.85
N PHE A 47 8.84 -25.04 8.22
CA PHE A 47 7.62 -24.29 7.99
C PHE A 47 7.66 -23.61 6.63
N VAL A 48 6.60 -23.79 5.84
CA VAL A 48 6.39 -23.16 4.54
C VAL A 48 5.01 -22.51 4.54
N PRO A 49 4.88 -21.25 5.02
CA PRO A 49 3.62 -20.54 5.01
C PRO A 49 3.15 -20.24 3.58
N ALA A 50 1.84 -20.26 3.35
CA ALA A 50 1.26 -19.67 2.15
C ALA A 50 1.52 -18.15 2.14
N PRO A 51 1.70 -17.51 0.97
CA PRO A 51 1.81 -16.05 0.89
C PRO A 51 0.55 -15.35 1.43
N PHE A 52 0.73 -14.25 2.16
CA PHE A 52 -0.37 -13.48 2.73
C PHE A 52 -0.03 -11.99 2.82
N GLU A 53 -1.06 -11.15 2.92
CA GLU A 53 -0.91 -9.69 3.00
C GLU A 53 -1.58 -9.08 4.23
N ASN A 54 -2.59 -9.74 4.77
CA ASN A 54 -3.43 -9.21 5.84
C ASN A 54 -3.40 -10.11 7.06
N SER A 55 -3.82 -9.55 8.20
CA SER A 55 -4.08 -10.31 9.41
C SER A 55 -5.14 -11.37 9.17
N GLY A 56 -5.01 -12.51 9.85
CA GLY A 56 -5.96 -13.60 9.77
C GLY A 56 -5.31 -14.97 9.85
N ARG A 57 -6.01 -15.98 9.34
CA ARG A 57 -5.58 -17.37 9.38
C ARG A 57 -4.75 -17.71 8.13
N VAL A 58 -3.52 -18.16 8.34
CA VAL A 58 -2.55 -18.51 7.30
C VAL A 58 -2.28 -20.00 7.32
N ALA A 59 -2.39 -20.66 6.16
CA ALA A 59 -2.01 -22.05 6.01
C ALA A 59 -0.49 -22.20 6.04
N VAL A 60 0.02 -23.13 6.83
CA VAL A 60 1.46 -23.40 6.94
C VAL A 60 1.69 -24.89 6.67
N ARG A 61 2.44 -25.19 5.63
CA ARG A 61 2.87 -26.54 5.33
C ARG A 61 4.08 -26.88 6.18
N VAL A 62 4.04 -27.99 6.89
CA VAL A 62 5.16 -28.51 7.70
C VAL A 62 5.77 -29.69 6.96
N ARG A 63 7.01 -29.57 6.52
CA ARG A 63 7.74 -30.61 5.81
C ARG A 63 8.81 -31.22 6.72
N GLY A 64 8.59 -32.44 7.15
CA GLY A 64 9.52 -33.24 7.93
C GLY A 64 10.19 -34.31 7.08
N LYS A 65 11.12 -35.13 7.71
CA LYS A 65 11.80 -36.23 7.04
C LYS A 65 10.84 -37.32 6.54
N SER A 66 9.77 -37.57 7.30
CA SER A 66 8.80 -38.65 7.04
C SER A 66 7.37 -38.17 7.07
N CYS A 67 7.13 -36.88 7.04
CA CYS A 67 5.78 -36.29 7.08
C CYS A 67 5.70 -35.00 6.25
N ASP A 68 4.53 -34.76 5.70
CA ASP A 68 4.15 -33.53 5.00
C ASP A 68 2.69 -33.25 5.39
N ALA A 69 2.47 -32.17 6.13
CA ALA A 69 1.17 -31.90 6.71
C ALA A 69 0.89 -30.39 6.79
N TRP A 70 -0.39 -30.02 6.92
CA TRP A 70 -0.83 -28.63 7.06
C TRP A 70 -1.18 -28.30 8.50
N GLY A 71 -0.78 -27.12 8.92
CA GLY A 71 -1.22 -26.45 10.13
C GLY A 71 -1.78 -25.07 9.81
N TRP A 72 -2.25 -24.36 10.85
CA TRP A 72 -2.86 -23.04 10.70
C TRP A 72 -2.25 -22.07 11.70
N ALA A 73 -1.70 -20.97 11.21
CA ALA A 73 -1.22 -19.86 12.03
C ALA A 73 -2.26 -18.73 12.01
N GLU A 74 -2.64 -18.22 13.18
CA GLU A 74 -3.37 -16.97 13.29
C GLU A 74 -2.35 -15.85 13.47
N VAL A 75 -2.30 -14.94 12.49
CA VAL A 75 -1.31 -13.88 12.44
C VAL A 75 -1.95 -12.50 12.53
N ARG A 76 -1.23 -11.59 13.15
CA ARG A 76 -1.49 -10.15 13.08
C ARG A 76 -0.39 -9.50 12.24
N VAL A 77 -0.78 -8.83 11.16
CA VAL A 77 0.13 -8.07 10.30
C VAL A 77 0.01 -6.60 10.67
N ILE A 78 1.11 -6.01 11.13
CA ILE A 78 1.18 -4.60 11.49
C ILE A 78 1.94 -3.87 10.39
N VAL A 79 1.35 -2.81 9.87
CA VAL A 79 1.92 -2.01 8.78
C VAL A 79 1.89 -0.53 9.15
N PRO A 80 2.90 0.25 8.74
CA PRO A 80 2.82 1.70 8.83
C PRO A 80 1.80 2.22 7.81
N VAL A 81 1.00 3.20 8.21
CA VAL A 81 0.05 3.90 7.33
C VAL A 81 0.16 5.40 7.50
N ALA A 82 -0.04 6.13 6.41
CA ALA A 82 -0.08 7.57 6.44
C ALA A 82 -1.33 8.06 7.19
N THR A 83 -1.14 8.82 8.26
CA THR A 83 -2.18 9.43 9.09
C THR A 83 -1.94 10.93 9.17
N LEU A 84 -2.98 11.75 9.05
CA LEU A 84 -2.84 13.19 9.06
C LEU A 84 -2.45 13.72 10.45
N SER A 85 -1.39 14.50 10.51
CA SER A 85 -0.89 15.17 11.71
C SER A 85 -1.63 16.50 11.99
N ARG A 86 -2.30 17.07 10.96
CA ARG A 86 -3.11 18.30 11.02
C ARG A 86 -4.31 18.21 10.08
N ASP A 87 -5.23 19.17 10.19
CA ASP A 87 -6.30 19.34 9.19
C ASP A 87 -5.70 19.81 7.86
N VAL A 88 -6.27 19.33 6.75
CA VAL A 88 -5.88 19.67 5.38
C VAL A 88 -7.15 20.06 4.60
N LYS A 89 -7.11 21.21 3.93
CA LYS A 89 -8.22 21.67 3.10
C LYS A 89 -8.19 21.01 1.71
N ALA A 90 -9.32 21.03 1.01
CA ALA A 90 -9.37 20.59 -0.38
C ALA A 90 -8.38 21.40 -1.25
N ASN A 91 -7.62 20.72 -2.09
CA ASN A 91 -6.54 21.24 -2.95
C ASN A 91 -5.31 21.81 -2.21
N GLU A 92 -5.19 21.64 -0.90
CA GLU A 92 -4.00 21.98 -0.14
C GLU A 92 -2.93 20.91 -0.32
N SER A 93 -1.63 21.31 -0.29
CA SER A 93 -0.52 20.34 -0.30
C SER A 93 -0.55 19.45 0.94
N MET A 94 -0.28 18.18 0.74
CA MET A 94 -0.16 17.20 1.81
C MET A 94 1.29 17.07 2.34
N ASP A 95 2.23 17.82 1.76
CA ASP A 95 3.62 17.79 2.21
C ASP A 95 3.75 18.21 3.68
N GLY A 96 4.38 17.36 4.49
CA GLY A 96 4.53 17.58 5.94
C GLY A 96 3.22 17.54 6.75
N ALA A 97 2.09 17.17 6.14
CA ALA A 97 0.78 17.11 6.79
C ALA A 97 0.42 15.73 7.33
N TRP A 98 1.29 14.74 7.21
CA TRP A 98 1.03 13.36 7.63
C TRP A 98 2.25 12.75 8.35
N THR A 99 1.98 11.72 9.12
CA THR A 99 2.95 10.87 9.83
C THR A 99 2.61 9.40 9.58
N LEU A 100 3.51 8.50 9.95
CA LEU A 100 3.23 7.06 9.90
C LEU A 100 2.74 6.58 11.26
N ASP A 101 1.58 5.95 11.28
CA ASP A 101 1.05 5.22 12.42
C ASP A 101 1.03 3.73 12.12
N GLU A 102 1.29 2.90 13.12
CA GLU A 102 1.21 1.45 12.99
C GLU A 102 -0.23 0.96 13.18
N ILE A 103 -0.75 0.24 12.21
CA ILE A 103 -2.07 -0.38 12.31
C ILE A 103 -2.05 -1.85 11.91
N GLU A 104 -3.05 -2.58 12.38
CA GLU A 104 -3.33 -3.92 11.89
C GLU A 104 -3.86 -3.89 10.45
N ALA A 105 -3.19 -4.61 9.53
CA ALA A 105 -3.56 -4.67 8.13
C ALA A 105 -4.81 -5.55 7.94
N ARG A 106 -5.90 -4.94 7.46
CA ARG A 106 -7.18 -5.60 7.13
C ARG A 106 -7.67 -5.28 5.71
N GLY A 107 -6.84 -4.65 4.89
CA GLY A 107 -7.18 -4.22 3.54
C GLY A 107 -6.10 -3.33 2.93
N ALA A 108 -6.40 -2.66 1.82
CA ALA A 108 -5.47 -1.73 1.19
C ALA A 108 -5.16 -0.54 2.11
N VAL A 109 -3.89 -0.16 2.20
CA VAL A 109 -3.42 0.97 3.01
C VAL A 109 -2.43 1.81 2.20
N VAL A 110 -2.37 3.11 2.48
CA VAL A 110 -1.37 4.03 1.94
C VAL A 110 -0.26 4.17 2.97
N GLN A 111 0.93 3.72 2.60
CA GLN A 111 2.14 3.80 3.44
C GLN A 111 2.97 5.04 3.15
N ASN A 112 2.76 5.66 1.99
CA ASN A 112 3.48 6.86 1.60
C ASN A 112 2.56 7.75 0.76
N VAL A 113 2.58 9.04 1.04
CA VAL A 113 1.93 10.06 0.21
C VAL A 113 3.01 10.67 -0.68
N PRO A 114 2.86 10.63 -2.01
CA PRO A 114 3.88 11.19 -2.91
C PRO A 114 4.13 12.67 -2.64
N ALA A 115 5.37 13.12 -2.80
CA ALA A 115 5.72 14.54 -2.71
C ALA A 115 4.92 15.37 -3.73
N GLY A 116 4.48 16.55 -3.31
CA GLY A 116 3.65 17.43 -4.12
C GLY A 116 2.21 16.95 -4.30
N ALA A 117 1.78 15.90 -3.59
CA ALA A 117 0.39 15.49 -3.57
C ALA A 117 -0.50 16.58 -2.95
N ALA A 118 -1.67 16.78 -3.52
CA ALA A 118 -2.69 17.69 -3.00
C ALA A 118 -3.96 16.93 -2.61
N ALA A 119 -4.58 17.32 -1.49
CA ALA A 119 -5.82 16.70 -1.02
C ALA A 119 -6.96 16.91 -2.02
N THR A 120 -7.73 15.85 -2.29
CA THR A 120 -8.92 15.93 -3.18
C THR A 120 -10.13 16.55 -2.49
N ARG A 121 -10.17 16.44 -1.15
CA ARG A 121 -11.25 16.95 -0.29
C ARG A 121 -10.66 17.43 1.04
N ALA A 122 -11.47 18.10 1.86
CA ALA A 122 -11.06 18.44 3.22
C ALA A 122 -10.92 17.17 4.07
N LEU A 123 -9.81 17.06 4.78
CA LEU A 123 -9.44 15.94 5.63
C LEU A 123 -9.12 16.44 7.04
N ARG A 124 -9.49 15.69 8.05
CA ARG A 124 -9.26 16.05 9.45
C ARG A 124 -8.00 15.39 10.00
N ARG A 125 -7.36 16.04 10.95
CA ARG A 125 -6.30 15.45 11.77
C ARG A 125 -6.70 14.08 12.31
N GLY A 126 -5.77 13.12 12.31
CA GLY A 126 -6.00 11.74 12.74
C GLY A 126 -6.71 10.86 11.71
N ALA A 127 -7.14 11.41 10.57
CA ALA A 127 -7.68 10.61 9.49
C ALA A 127 -6.57 9.83 8.79
N ARG A 128 -6.83 8.54 8.50
CA ARG A 128 -5.95 7.73 7.64
C ARG A 128 -6.09 8.18 6.19
N VAL A 129 -4.96 8.29 5.51
CA VAL A 129 -4.93 8.70 4.10
C VAL A 129 -5.22 7.48 3.23
N ASN A 130 -6.18 7.62 2.32
CA ASN A 130 -6.49 6.63 1.29
C ASN A 130 -6.03 7.13 -0.09
N ALA A 131 -5.88 6.24 -1.04
CA ALA A 131 -5.46 6.60 -2.40
C ALA A 131 -6.41 7.62 -3.08
N ALA A 132 -7.70 7.64 -2.72
CA ALA A 132 -8.67 8.60 -3.23
C ALA A 132 -8.60 10.00 -2.56
N ASP A 133 -7.88 10.12 -1.44
CA ASP A 133 -7.82 11.36 -0.66
C ASP A 133 -6.80 12.36 -1.21
N TYR A 134 -5.94 11.94 -2.11
CA TYR A 134 -4.95 12.82 -2.73
C TYR A 134 -4.85 12.59 -4.24
N ARG A 135 -4.29 13.57 -4.91
CA ARG A 135 -3.88 13.49 -6.32
C ARG A 135 -2.46 14.00 -6.47
N THR A 136 -1.76 13.44 -7.42
CA THR A 136 -0.47 13.95 -7.88
C THR A 136 -0.67 14.79 -9.14
N GLY A 137 0.10 15.86 -9.26
CA GLY A 137 0.05 16.74 -10.41
C GLY A 137 -0.96 17.91 -10.30
N PRO A 138 -1.08 18.72 -11.37
CA PRO A 138 -1.83 19.95 -11.36
C PRO A 138 -3.35 19.73 -11.23
N LYS A 139 -4.05 20.75 -10.73
CA LYS A 139 -5.50 20.71 -10.56
C LYS A 139 -6.21 20.61 -11.93
N PRO A 140 -7.27 19.78 -12.07
CA PRO A 140 -8.12 19.80 -13.26
C PRO A 140 -8.62 21.23 -13.59
N GLY A 141 -8.60 21.58 -14.89
CA GLY A 141 -8.92 22.93 -15.36
C GLY A 141 -7.71 23.89 -15.42
N THR A 142 -6.54 23.52 -14.89
CA THR A 142 -5.32 24.34 -14.98
C THR A 142 -4.72 24.25 -16.40
N PRO A 143 -4.35 25.38 -17.03
CA PRO A 143 -3.58 25.37 -18.26
C PRO A 143 -2.16 24.83 -17.99
N ILE A 144 -1.69 23.96 -18.88
CA ILE A 144 -0.33 23.38 -18.82
C ILE A 144 0.28 23.31 -20.21
N THR A 145 1.62 23.25 -20.24
CA THR A 145 2.35 22.88 -21.45
C THR A 145 2.35 21.37 -21.63
N VAL A 146 1.99 20.91 -22.82
CA VAL A 146 2.03 19.50 -23.20
C VAL A 146 3.15 19.32 -24.22
N ARG A 147 4.12 18.48 -23.91
CA ARG A 147 5.22 18.10 -24.80
C ARG A 147 4.98 16.71 -25.32
N VAL A 148 4.76 16.60 -26.62
CA VAL A 148 4.59 15.30 -27.32
C VAL A 148 5.91 14.90 -27.94
N MET A 149 6.41 13.74 -27.55
CA MET A 149 7.65 13.16 -28.08
C MET A 149 7.33 12.15 -29.18
N LEU A 150 7.80 12.40 -30.41
CA LEU A 150 7.65 11.55 -31.58
C LEU A 150 9.04 11.17 -32.09
N GLY A 151 9.65 10.14 -31.51
CA GLY A 151 11.05 9.82 -31.77
C GLY A 151 11.98 10.96 -31.40
N ALA A 152 12.71 11.54 -32.36
CA ALA A 152 13.61 12.67 -32.17
C ALA A 152 12.88 14.03 -32.22
N LEU A 153 11.61 14.08 -32.56
CA LEU A 153 10.82 15.30 -32.64
C LEU A 153 10.13 15.58 -31.31
N SER A 154 10.15 16.83 -30.88
CA SER A 154 9.45 17.33 -29.72
C SER A 154 8.52 18.46 -30.13
N LEU A 155 7.22 18.31 -29.87
CA LEU A 155 6.20 19.32 -30.12
C LEU A 155 5.63 19.79 -28.79
N GLU A 156 5.62 21.12 -28.59
CA GLU A 156 4.99 21.72 -27.43
C GLU A 156 3.70 22.45 -27.82
N GLN A 157 2.67 22.26 -27.03
CA GLN A 157 1.41 22.95 -27.18
C GLN A 157 0.75 23.17 -25.82
N SER A 158 -0.12 24.15 -25.72
CA SER A 158 -0.93 24.35 -24.51
C SER A 158 -2.04 23.28 -24.44
N GLY A 159 -2.38 22.89 -23.24
CA GLY A 159 -3.49 22.01 -22.94
C GLY A 159 -4.14 22.40 -21.61
N THR A 160 -5.29 21.83 -21.32
CA THR A 160 -5.97 22.02 -20.03
C THR A 160 -6.02 20.68 -19.30
N VAL A 161 -5.58 20.65 -18.04
CA VAL A 161 -5.63 19.45 -17.21
C VAL A 161 -7.05 18.92 -17.13
N SER A 162 -7.22 17.63 -17.43
CA SER A 162 -8.50 16.94 -17.37
C SER A 162 -8.45 15.75 -16.40
N PRO A 163 -9.57 15.37 -15.76
CA PRO A 163 -9.59 14.19 -14.88
C PRO A 163 -9.18 12.93 -15.63
N CYS A 164 -8.33 12.09 -15.05
CA CYS A 164 -8.04 10.73 -15.49
C CYS A 164 -7.74 9.81 -14.30
N GLY A 165 -7.38 8.56 -14.56
CA GLY A 165 -7.08 7.61 -13.49
C GLY A 165 -5.92 8.05 -12.59
N ASN A 166 -5.78 7.40 -11.45
CA ASN A 166 -4.95 7.84 -10.32
C ASN A 166 -3.43 7.93 -10.59
N GLU A 167 -2.93 7.34 -11.66
CA GLU A 167 -1.48 7.23 -11.90
C GLU A 167 -0.96 8.14 -13.03
N ALA A 168 -1.84 8.78 -13.77
CA ALA A 168 -1.46 9.62 -14.92
C ALA A 168 -2.08 11.02 -14.81
N VAL A 169 -1.37 12.01 -15.35
CA VAL A 169 -1.94 13.34 -15.60
C VAL A 169 -2.47 13.37 -17.03
N CYS A 170 -3.72 13.79 -17.19
CA CYS A 170 -4.33 13.96 -18.50
C CYS A 170 -4.51 15.43 -18.84
N ALA A 171 -4.41 15.76 -20.12
CA ALA A 171 -4.75 17.06 -20.63
C ALA A 171 -5.65 16.95 -21.87
N THR A 172 -6.55 17.92 -22.01
CA THR A 172 -7.31 18.13 -23.24
C THR A 172 -6.62 19.23 -24.03
N LEU A 173 -6.25 18.92 -25.27
CA LEU A 173 -5.62 19.84 -26.19
C LEU A 173 -6.66 20.76 -26.85
N PRO A 174 -6.25 21.89 -27.46
CA PRO A 174 -7.17 22.78 -28.19
C PRO A 174 -7.95 22.06 -29.30
N SER A 175 -7.39 21.00 -29.86
CA SER A 175 -8.08 20.14 -30.85
C SER A 175 -9.21 19.29 -30.26
N GLY A 176 -9.43 19.29 -28.94
CA GLY A 176 -10.34 18.41 -28.24
C GLY A 176 -9.75 17.02 -27.95
N LYS A 177 -8.57 16.70 -28.49
CA LYS A 177 -7.91 15.41 -28.22
C LYS A 177 -7.45 15.35 -26.76
N ARG A 178 -7.72 14.23 -26.10
CA ARG A 178 -7.26 13.95 -24.74
C ARG A 178 -5.97 13.14 -24.80
N VAL A 179 -4.99 13.56 -24.04
CA VAL A 179 -3.68 12.89 -23.93
C VAL A 179 -3.35 12.62 -22.47
N ALA A 180 -2.60 11.55 -22.22
CA ALA A 180 -2.11 11.17 -20.90
C ALA A 180 -0.59 11.06 -20.92
N GLY A 181 0.07 11.45 -19.83
CA GLY A 181 1.52 11.45 -19.76
C GLY A 181 2.04 11.57 -18.34
N VAL A 182 3.34 11.76 -18.24
CA VAL A 182 4.04 12.01 -16.99
C VAL A 182 4.21 13.53 -16.80
N PHE A 183 3.75 14.04 -15.66
CA PHE A 183 3.92 15.46 -15.35
C PHE A 183 5.24 15.66 -14.60
N SER A 184 6.12 16.46 -15.17
CA SER A 184 7.42 16.81 -14.60
C SER A 184 7.77 18.26 -14.92
N GLU A 185 8.32 18.99 -13.97
CA GLU A 185 8.81 20.37 -14.13
C GLU A 185 7.80 21.34 -14.78
N GLY A 186 6.51 21.17 -14.50
CA GLY A 186 5.48 22.06 -15.07
C GLY A 186 4.99 21.67 -16.47
N VAL A 187 5.54 20.60 -17.06
CA VAL A 187 5.22 20.12 -18.40
C VAL A 187 4.64 18.70 -18.33
N LEU A 188 3.59 18.44 -19.10
CA LEU A 188 3.06 17.08 -19.33
C LEU A 188 3.80 16.46 -20.52
N VAL A 189 4.64 15.47 -20.25
CA VAL A 189 5.36 14.74 -21.30
C VAL A 189 4.54 13.53 -21.75
N VAL A 190 4.18 13.53 -23.00
CA VAL A 190 3.45 12.44 -23.67
C VAL A 190 4.40 11.75 -24.61
N SER A 191 4.74 10.50 -24.35
CA SER A 191 5.47 9.65 -25.29
C SER A 191 4.48 8.80 -26.06
N GLU A 192 4.47 8.89 -27.38
CA GLU A 192 3.74 7.97 -28.20
C GLU A 192 4.46 6.62 -28.14
N ARG A 193 3.87 5.63 -27.45
CA ARG A 193 4.30 4.24 -27.59
C ARG A 193 3.98 3.85 -29.03
N GLN A 194 5.01 3.60 -29.84
CA GLN A 194 4.81 2.85 -31.07
C GLN A 194 4.15 1.50 -30.72
N PRO A 195 3.12 1.10 -31.47
CA PRO A 195 2.42 -0.16 -31.28
C PRO A 195 3.34 -1.38 -31.46
#